data_390c23d55a5540197a369fe9de90d9db
#
_entry.id   390c23d55a5540197a369fe9de90d9db
#
_cell.length_a   1.000
_cell.length_b   1.000
_cell.length_c   1.000
_cell.angle_alpha   90.00
_cell.angle_beta   90.00
_cell.angle_gamma   90.00
#
_symmetry.space_group_name_H-M   'P 1'
#
loop_
_entity.id
_entity.type
_entity.pdbx_description
1 polymer ?
#
loop_
_entity_poly.entity_id
_entity_poly.type
_entity_poly.pdbx_seq_one_letter_code
_entity_poly.pdbx_strand_id
1 'polypeptide(L)'
;MSTIEYTETRELKERVVEINRVAKVVKGGRRFSFTALVVVGDEIDRVGVGYGKAREVPLAITKAVEDAKKNLFTVPKHGSTITHEVLGRFDAAKVMLRPASEGTGVIAGGGVRAVLELGGVRNVLAKSLGTTNPINMAKATVVALKELRRPEDVAQIRGKQISEVLPLPARRPEPEVEEAAAAVAVAAESAEAPVAEPEPVAEEKPKRTRKKKDEASE
;
A
#
# COMPACT_ATOMS: atom_id res chain seq x y z
N MET A 1 7.60 35.85 15.37
CA MET A 1 8.20 35.07 14.27
C MET A 1 7.13 34.14 13.75
N SER A 2 6.54 34.47 12.60
CA SER A 2 5.46 33.69 11.99
C SER A 2 6.04 32.44 11.35
N THR A 3 5.70 31.28 11.89
CA THR A 3 5.98 29.98 11.30
C THR A 3 5.17 29.88 10.02
N ILE A 4 5.83 30.03 8.87
CA ILE A 4 5.24 29.77 7.56
C ILE A 4 5.05 28.27 7.51
N GLU A 5 3.82 27.80 7.75
CA GLU A 5 3.42 26.44 7.46
C GLU A 5 3.50 26.25 5.93
N TYR A 6 4.53 25.58 5.48
CA TYR A 6 4.58 25.01 4.14
C TYR A 6 3.48 23.95 4.06
N THR A 7 2.31 24.37 3.58
CA THR A 7 1.27 23.43 3.12
C THR A 7 1.79 22.81 1.83
N GLU A 8 2.61 21.78 1.94
CA GLU A 8 2.90 20.92 0.78
C GLU A 8 1.55 20.51 0.20
N THR A 9 1.29 20.94 -1.03
CA THR A 9 0.13 20.49 -1.81
C THR A 9 0.33 19.01 -2.12
N ARG A 10 -0.06 18.16 -1.17
CA ARG A 10 0.03 16.69 -1.32
C ARG A 10 -0.92 16.28 -2.43
N GLU A 11 -0.37 15.63 -3.44
CA GLU A 11 -1.16 15.08 -4.54
C GLU A 11 -2.08 13.98 -4.02
N LEU A 12 -3.38 14.16 -4.21
CA LEU A 12 -4.37 13.16 -3.85
C LEU A 12 -4.58 12.19 -5.02
N LYS A 13 -4.33 10.91 -4.80
CA LYS A 13 -4.62 9.84 -5.75
C LYS A 13 -6.03 9.32 -5.55
N GLU A 14 -6.67 8.97 -6.65
CA GLU A 14 -8.04 8.50 -6.68
C GLU A 14 -8.09 7.06 -7.20
N ARG A 15 -8.90 6.22 -6.55
CA ARG A 15 -9.15 4.85 -7.01
C ARG A 15 -10.62 4.53 -6.97
N VAL A 16 -11.17 4.16 -8.11
CA VAL A 16 -12.54 3.66 -8.21
C VAL A 16 -12.58 2.22 -7.74
N VAL A 17 -13.39 1.93 -6.74
CA VAL A 17 -13.57 0.57 -6.19
C VAL A 17 -14.63 -0.17 -6.97
N GLU A 18 -15.79 0.47 -7.21
CA GLU A 18 -16.92 -0.16 -7.87
C GLU A 18 -17.83 0.87 -8.54
N ILE A 19 -18.37 0.49 -9.69
CA ILE A 19 -19.40 1.26 -10.42
C ILE A 19 -20.59 0.35 -10.63
N ASN A 20 -21.76 0.78 -10.13
CA ASN A 20 -22.99 0.03 -10.26
C ASN A 20 -24.04 0.80 -11.05
N ARG A 21 -24.75 0.11 -11.96
CA ARG A 21 -25.93 0.64 -12.63
C ARG A 21 -27.15 0.34 -11.79
N VAL A 22 -27.83 1.38 -11.33
CA VAL A 22 -29.03 1.29 -10.50
C VAL A 22 -30.25 1.82 -11.22
N ALA A 23 -31.43 1.30 -10.91
CA ALA A 23 -32.66 1.71 -11.55
C ALA A 23 -33.75 2.01 -10.52
N LYS A 24 -34.51 3.09 -10.76
CA LYS A 24 -35.77 3.37 -10.08
C LYS A 24 -36.93 2.91 -10.99
N VAL A 25 -37.72 1.96 -10.50
CA VAL A 25 -38.92 1.50 -11.20
C VAL A 25 -40.04 2.54 -11.03
N VAL A 26 -40.62 2.94 -12.11
CA VAL A 26 -41.75 3.91 -12.19
C VAL A 26 -42.85 3.34 -13.03
N LYS A 27 -44.08 3.94 -12.96
CA LYS A 27 -45.16 3.60 -13.87
C LYS A 27 -44.68 3.81 -15.33
N GLY A 28 -44.67 2.77 -16.13
CA GLY A 28 -44.23 2.82 -17.53
C GLY A 28 -42.75 2.52 -17.80
N GLY A 29 -41.95 2.11 -16.78
CA GLY A 29 -40.58 1.68 -17.04
C GLY A 29 -39.58 1.85 -15.91
N ARG A 30 -38.28 1.95 -16.27
CA ARG A 30 -37.16 2.09 -15.31
C ARG A 30 -36.35 3.32 -15.66
N ARG A 31 -36.04 4.14 -14.64
CA ARG A 31 -35.07 5.25 -14.75
C ARG A 31 -33.72 4.80 -14.24
N PHE A 32 -32.73 4.72 -15.13
CA PHE A 32 -31.39 4.28 -14.79
C PHE A 32 -30.53 5.44 -14.25
N SER A 33 -29.62 5.10 -13.37
CA SER A 33 -28.55 5.95 -12.86
C SER A 33 -27.32 5.09 -12.56
N PHE A 34 -26.17 5.73 -12.39
CA PHE A 34 -24.93 5.07 -12.00
C PHE A 34 -24.53 5.52 -10.62
N THR A 35 -23.96 4.61 -9.86
CA THR A 35 -23.34 4.90 -8.56
C THR A 35 -21.89 4.49 -8.62
N ALA A 36 -21.01 5.34 -8.08
CA ALA A 36 -19.58 5.09 -7.98
C ALA A 36 -19.15 5.13 -6.50
N LEU A 37 -18.37 4.14 -6.09
CA LEU A 37 -17.65 4.13 -4.84
C LEU A 37 -16.18 4.44 -5.14
N VAL A 38 -15.68 5.54 -4.58
CA VAL A 38 -14.32 6.02 -4.81
C VAL A 38 -13.59 6.19 -3.49
N VAL A 39 -12.31 5.87 -3.51
CA VAL A 39 -11.40 6.14 -2.40
C VAL A 39 -10.38 7.15 -2.88
N VAL A 40 -10.08 8.15 -2.05
CA VAL A 40 -9.10 9.20 -2.31
C VAL A 40 -8.09 9.21 -1.16
N GLY A 41 -6.81 9.32 -1.45
CA GLY A 41 -5.76 9.39 -0.44
C GLY A 41 -4.44 9.89 -0.99
N ASP A 42 -3.51 10.18 -0.11
CA ASP A 42 -2.17 10.70 -0.43
C ASP A 42 -1.07 9.62 -0.40
N GLU A 43 -1.43 8.35 -0.15
CA GLU A 43 -0.51 7.21 0.05
C GLU A 43 0.51 7.42 1.19
N ILE A 44 0.35 8.47 1.99
CA ILE A 44 1.19 8.76 3.14
C ILE A 44 0.43 8.44 4.42
N ASP A 45 -0.63 9.19 4.74
CA ASP A 45 -1.39 9.03 5.99
C ASP A 45 -2.87 9.42 5.91
N ARG A 46 -3.32 10.05 4.82
CA ARG A 46 -4.70 10.51 4.68
C ARG A 46 -5.48 9.69 3.69
N VAL A 47 -6.69 9.33 4.07
CA VAL A 47 -7.62 8.59 3.19
C VAL A 47 -9.05 9.04 3.44
N GLY A 48 -9.85 9.02 2.39
CA GLY A 48 -11.28 9.29 2.44
C GLY A 48 -12.05 8.39 1.50
N VAL A 49 -13.26 8.05 1.86
CA VAL A 49 -14.16 7.23 1.06
C VAL A 49 -15.38 8.06 0.71
N GLY A 50 -15.73 8.09 -0.57
CA GLY A 50 -16.87 8.83 -1.08
C GLY A 50 -17.80 7.98 -1.96
N TYR A 51 -19.05 8.37 -1.97
CA TYR A 51 -20.10 7.72 -2.73
C TYR A 51 -20.88 8.73 -3.58
N GLY A 52 -20.86 8.54 -4.89
CA GLY A 52 -21.53 9.42 -5.83
C GLY A 52 -22.62 8.72 -6.64
N LYS A 53 -23.67 9.46 -6.97
CA LYS A 53 -24.75 8.99 -7.86
C LYS A 53 -25.09 10.05 -8.90
N ALA A 54 -25.12 9.64 -10.19
CA ALA A 54 -25.50 10.50 -11.29
C ALA A 54 -26.16 9.70 -12.44
N ARG A 55 -26.61 10.41 -13.47
CA ARG A 55 -27.16 9.76 -14.67
C ARG A 55 -26.06 9.22 -15.58
N GLU A 56 -24.88 9.78 -15.51
CA GLU A 56 -23.68 9.45 -16.27
C GLU A 56 -22.57 8.97 -15.36
N VAL A 57 -21.72 8.07 -15.84
CA VAL A 57 -20.61 7.50 -15.05
C VAL A 57 -19.58 8.56 -14.67
N PRO A 58 -19.07 9.43 -15.57
CA PRO A 58 -18.09 10.45 -15.20
C PRO A 58 -18.59 11.38 -14.09
N LEU A 59 -19.83 11.84 -14.20
CA LEU A 59 -20.45 12.70 -13.19
C LEU A 59 -20.65 11.99 -11.84
N ALA A 60 -20.89 10.67 -11.85
CA ALA A 60 -20.96 9.90 -10.61
C ALA A 60 -19.60 9.80 -9.91
N ILE A 61 -18.52 9.61 -10.69
CA ILE A 61 -17.14 9.56 -10.18
C ILE A 61 -16.75 10.93 -9.59
N THR A 62 -16.93 12.03 -10.32
CA THR A 62 -16.61 13.37 -9.85
C THR A 62 -17.31 13.69 -8.51
N LYS A 63 -18.60 13.38 -8.39
CA LYS A 63 -19.35 13.55 -7.14
C LYS A 63 -18.80 12.68 -6.01
N ALA A 64 -18.41 11.43 -6.32
CA ALA A 64 -17.83 10.55 -5.31
C ALA A 64 -16.46 11.06 -4.83
N VAL A 65 -15.64 11.62 -5.72
CA VAL A 65 -14.35 12.25 -5.38
C VAL A 65 -14.55 13.47 -4.47
N GLU A 66 -15.50 14.34 -4.80
CA GLU A 66 -15.83 15.50 -3.96
C GLU A 66 -16.31 15.07 -2.56
N ASP A 67 -17.13 14.03 -2.48
CA ASP A 67 -17.58 13.47 -1.20
C ASP A 67 -16.41 12.85 -0.42
N ALA A 68 -15.53 12.09 -1.09
CA ALA A 68 -14.34 11.52 -0.46
C ALA A 68 -13.38 12.60 0.07
N LYS A 69 -13.17 13.71 -0.66
CA LYS A 69 -12.36 14.85 -0.21
C LYS A 69 -12.90 15.52 1.05
N LYS A 70 -14.23 15.55 1.23
CA LYS A 70 -14.86 16.08 2.46
C LYS A 70 -14.66 15.15 3.66
N ASN A 71 -14.53 13.84 3.41
CA ASN A 71 -14.45 12.80 4.42
C ASN A 71 -13.00 12.31 4.67
N LEU A 72 -11.98 13.10 4.31
CA LEU A 72 -10.59 12.76 4.58
C LEU A 72 -10.30 12.72 6.07
N PHE A 73 -9.56 11.70 6.50
CA PHE A 73 -9.05 11.58 7.87
C PHE A 73 -7.63 11.01 7.85
N THR A 74 -6.88 11.24 8.93
CA THR A 74 -5.50 10.75 9.09
C THR A 74 -5.52 9.38 9.75
N VAL A 75 -4.78 8.43 9.18
CA VAL A 75 -4.64 7.06 9.67
C VAL A 75 -3.48 6.98 10.67
N PRO A 76 -3.71 6.58 11.94
CA PRO A 76 -2.64 6.31 12.89
C PRO A 76 -1.84 5.08 12.43
N LYS A 77 -0.57 5.28 12.09
CA LYS A 77 0.34 4.20 11.66
C LYS A 77 1.54 4.09 12.59
N HIS A 78 2.18 2.94 12.53
CA HIS A 78 3.50 2.72 13.11
C HIS A 78 4.43 2.16 12.02
N GLY A 79 5.33 3.01 11.52
CA GLY A 79 6.16 2.65 10.36
C GLY A 79 5.33 2.34 9.11
N SER A 80 5.48 1.14 8.57
CA SER A 80 4.81 0.65 7.36
C SER A 80 3.50 -0.11 7.64
N THR A 81 3.13 -0.32 8.92
CA THR A 81 1.98 -1.11 9.35
C THR A 81 1.05 -0.34 10.29
N ILE A 82 -0.03 -0.95 10.72
CA ILE A 82 -0.97 -0.42 11.72
C ILE A 82 -0.45 -0.67 13.14
N THR A 83 -0.91 0.13 14.11
CA THR A 83 -0.45 0.10 15.51
C THR A 83 -0.83 -1.17 16.26
N HIS A 84 -2.05 -1.66 16.08
CA HIS A 84 -2.57 -2.86 16.75
C HIS A 84 -3.68 -3.53 15.93
N GLU A 85 -4.06 -4.74 16.33
CA GLU A 85 -5.21 -5.45 15.76
C GLU A 85 -6.52 -4.72 16.08
N VAL A 86 -7.39 -4.61 15.09
CA VAL A 86 -8.70 -3.96 15.22
C VAL A 86 -9.77 -4.68 14.42
N LEU A 87 -10.99 -4.71 14.95
CA LEU A 87 -12.18 -5.24 14.29
C LEU A 87 -13.19 -4.11 14.07
N GLY A 88 -13.12 -3.44 12.93
CA GLY A 88 -14.09 -2.43 12.54
C GLY A 88 -15.44 -3.04 12.16
N ARG A 89 -16.51 -2.42 12.61
CA ARG A 89 -17.89 -2.85 12.32
C ARG A 89 -18.68 -1.70 11.73
N PHE A 90 -19.35 -1.97 10.66
CA PHE A 90 -20.30 -1.03 10.06
C PHE A 90 -21.46 -1.82 9.48
N ASP A 91 -22.66 -1.67 10.08
CA ASP A 91 -23.84 -2.44 9.71
C ASP A 91 -23.54 -3.96 9.74
N ALA A 92 -23.85 -4.71 8.69
CA ALA A 92 -23.57 -6.13 8.60
C ALA A 92 -22.09 -6.46 8.21
N ALA A 93 -21.28 -5.46 7.87
CA ALA A 93 -19.87 -5.65 7.55
C ALA A 93 -18.99 -5.63 8.81
N LYS A 94 -18.05 -6.57 8.85
CA LYS A 94 -16.98 -6.63 9.86
C LYS A 94 -15.66 -6.79 9.12
N VAL A 95 -14.70 -5.96 9.43
CA VAL A 95 -13.35 -6.04 8.84
C VAL A 95 -12.34 -6.16 9.95
N MET A 96 -11.60 -7.25 9.95
CA MET A 96 -10.50 -7.48 10.88
C MET A 96 -9.20 -7.04 10.19
N LEU A 97 -8.44 -6.19 10.87
CA LEU A 97 -7.12 -5.74 10.44
C LEU A 97 -6.09 -6.20 11.47
N ARG A 98 -4.98 -6.78 11.01
CA ARG A 98 -3.85 -7.21 11.83
C ARG A 98 -2.56 -6.61 11.31
N PRO A 99 -1.68 -6.11 12.18
CA PRO A 99 -0.36 -5.67 11.77
C PRO A 99 0.45 -6.85 11.20
N ALA A 100 1.32 -6.57 10.24
CA ALA A 100 2.18 -7.56 9.61
C ALA A 100 3.62 -7.05 9.56
N SER A 101 4.58 -8.00 9.47
CA SER A 101 6.00 -7.70 9.30
C SER A 101 6.27 -7.04 7.94
N GLU A 102 7.39 -6.35 7.87
CA GLU A 102 7.86 -5.75 6.62
C GLU A 102 8.05 -6.82 5.53
N GLY A 103 7.67 -6.46 4.29
CA GLY A 103 7.70 -7.37 3.16
C GLY A 103 6.46 -8.24 2.96
N THR A 104 5.51 -8.28 3.90
CA THR A 104 4.25 -9.03 3.74
C THR A 104 3.34 -8.42 2.67
N GLY A 105 3.35 -7.10 2.52
CA GLY A 105 2.44 -6.39 1.62
C GLY A 105 1.02 -6.27 2.16
N VAL A 106 0.10 -5.76 1.35
CA VAL A 106 -1.31 -5.59 1.70
C VAL A 106 -2.10 -6.83 1.28
N ILE A 107 -2.44 -7.69 2.23
CA ILE A 107 -3.26 -8.89 2.01
C ILE A 107 -4.69 -8.57 2.43
N ALA A 108 -5.51 -8.11 1.48
CA ALA A 108 -6.87 -7.63 1.72
C ALA A 108 -7.78 -7.83 0.50
N GLY A 109 -9.08 -7.83 0.72
CA GLY A 109 -10.09 -7.78 -0.35
C GLY A 109 -10.08 -6.42 -1.09
N GLY A 110 -10.57 -6.38 -2.33
CA GLY A 110 -10.39 -5.23 -3.24
C GLY A 110 -10.75 -3.86 -2.66
N GLY A 111 -11.94 -3.71 -2.05
CA GLY A 111 -12.36 -2.44 -1.45
C GLY A 111 -11.55 -2.06 -0.21
N VAL A 112 -11.22 -3.05 0.64
CA VAL A 112 -10.39 -2.86 1.83
C VAL A 112 -8.96 -2.51 1.43
N ARG A 113 -8.40 -3.21 0.43
CA ARG A 113 -7.06 -2.95 -0.12
C ARG A 113 -6.94 -1.52 -0.64
N ALA A 114 -7.93 -1.04 -1.41
CA ALA A 114 -7.89 0.32 -1.93
C ALA A 114 -7.80 1.38 -0.82
N VAL A 115 -8.55 1.18 0.28
CA VAL A 115 -8.50 2.11 1.44
C VAL A 115 -7.15 2.06 2.15
N LEU A 116 -6.57 0.87 2.34
CA LEU A 116 -5.30 0.68 3.05
C LEU A 116 -4.11 1.22 2.24
N GLU A 117 -4.04 0.92 0.95
CA GLU A 117 -2.97 1.40 0.05
C GLU A 117 -2.97 2.93 -0.05
N LEU A 118 -4.15 3.54 -0.30
CA LEU A 118 -4.28 4.98 -0.37
C LEU A 118 -4.10 5.69 0.99
N GLY A 119 -4.33 4.98 2.11
CA GLY A 119 -4.00 5.43 3.46
C GLY A 119 -2.52 5.26 3.83
N GLY A 120 -1.68 4.77 2.89
CA GLY A 120 -0.24 4.61 3.08
C GLY A 120 0.15 3.44 3.98
N VAL A 121 -0.75 2.47 4.22
CA VAL A 121 -0.42 1.23 4.92
C VAL A 121 0.14 0.23 3.91
N ARG A 122 1.36 -0.25 4.14
CA ARG A 122 2.07 -1.14 3.21
C ARG A 122 2.08 -2.60 3.64
N ASN A 123 2.03 -2.88 4.95
CA ASN A 123 2.11 -4.23 5.49
C ASN A 123 0.96 -4.49 6.45
N VAL A 124 -0.03 -5.27 6.02
CA VAL A 124 -1.23 -5.54 6.81
C VAL A 124 -1.93 -6.81 6.33
N LEU A 125 -2.47 -7.56 7.27
CA LEU A 125 -3.37 -8.68 7.02
C LEU A 125 -4.80 -8.24 7.31
N ALA A 126 -5.69 -8.39 6.34
CA ALA A 126 -7.09 -8.05 6.51
C ALA A 126 -8.01 -9.20 6.09
N LYS A 127 -9.10 -9.37 6.83
CA LYS A 127 -10.17 -10.31 6.47
C LYS A 127 -11.53 -9.64 6.64
N SER A 128 -12.31 -9.64 5.56
CA SER A 128 -13.71 -9.25 5.63
C SER A 128 -14.56 -10.41 6.18
N LEU A 129 -15.38 -10.12 7.19
CA LEU A 129 -16.28 -11.04 7.84
C LEU A 129 -17.71 -10.47 7.74
N GLY A 130 -18.69 -11.30 7.43
CA GLY A 130 -20.08 -10.87 7.28
C GLY A 130 -20.42 -10.57 5.81
N THR A 131 -20.92 -9.38 5.53
CA THR A 131 -21.37 -9.02 4.17
C THR A 131 -20.24 -8.83 3.18
N THR A 132 -20.52 -9.13 1.91
CA THR A 132 -19.62 -8.87 0.77
C THR A 132 -19.90 -7.53 0.08
N ASN A 133 -20.84 -6.71 0.59
CA ASN A 133 -21.17 -5.42 -0.01
C ASN A 133 -19.96 -4.44 0.10
N PRO A 134 -19.38 -4.00 -1.05
CA PRO A 134 -18.18 -3.17 -1.07
C PRO A 134 -18.33 -1.84 -0.34
N ILE A 135 -19.52 -1.23 -0.38
CA ILE A 135 -19.80 0.04 0.30
C ILE A 135 -19.67 -0.15 1.82
N ASN A 136 -20.29 -1.20 2.36
CA ASN A 136 -20.26 -1.48 3.80
C ASN A 136 -18.86 -1.91 4.24
N MET A 137 -18.14 -2.70 3.43
CA MET A 137 -16.75 -3.08 3.71
C MET A 137 -15.81 -1.87 3.75
N ALA A 138 -15.91 -0.95 2.78
CA ALA A 138 -15.10 0.27 2.78
C ALA A 138 -15.39 1.14 4.01
N LYS A 139 -16.66 1.33 4.38
CA LYS A 139 -17.04 2.08 5.59
C LYS A 139 -16.57 1.37 6.88
N ALA A 140 -16.69 0.04 6.97
CA ALA A 140 -16.17 -0.73 8.11
C ALA A 140 -14.65 -0.59 8.26
N THR A 141 -13.91 -0.54 7.14
CA THR A 141 -12.46 -0.28 7.14
C THR A 141 -12.14 1.12 7.65
N VAL A 142 -12.91 2.14 7.23
CA VAL A 142 -12.75 3.52 7.74
C VAL A 142 -12.99 3.57 9.25
N VAL A 143 -14.02 2.89 9.75
CA VAL A 143 -14.28 2.81 11.20
C VAL A 143 -13.12 2.13 11.92
N ALA A 144 -12.63 0.98 11.40
CA ALA A 144 -11.47 0.29 11.96
C ALA A 144 -10.23 1.20 12.06
N LEU A 145 -9.92 1.94 10.99
CA LEU A 145 -8.77 2.85 10.96
C LEU A 145 -8.92 4.06 11.91
N LYS A 146 -10.15 4.55 12.11
CA LYS A 146 -10.43 5.63 13.07
C LYS A 146 -10.37 5.17 14.53
N GLU A 147 -10.61 3.89 14.80
CA GLU A 147 -10.52 3.29 16.14
C GLU A 147 -9.07 3.03 16.58
N LEU A 148 -8.11 3.05 15.63
CA LEU A 148 -6.69 2.90 15.96
C LEU A 148 -6.21 4.02 16.88
N ARG A 149 -5.42 3.66 17.88
CA ARG A 149 -4.80 4.61 18.82
C ARG A 149 -3.32 4.75 18.53
N ARG A 150 -2.80 5.96 18.67
CA ARG A 150 -1.35 6.20 18.56
C ARG A 150 -0.65 5.62 19.80
N PRO A 151 0.49 4.97 19.64
CA PRO A 151 1.24 4.40 20.76
C PRO A 151 1.69 5.49 21.75
N GLU A 152 1.94 6.70 21.27
CA GLU A 152 2.30 7.87 22.08
C GLU A 152 1.18 8.23 23.06
N ASP A 153 -0.06 8.30 22.59
CA ASP A 153 -1.23 8.62 23.42
C ASP A 153 -1.44 7.55 24.50
N VAL A 154 -1.26 6.28 24.13
CA VAL A 154 -1.40 5.15 25.08
C VAL A 154 -0.28 5.15 26.10
N ALA A 155 0.96 5.47 25.70
CA ALA A 155 2.10 5.58 26.59
C ALA A 155 1.88 6.67 27.65
N GLN A 156 1.41 7.85 27.23
CA GLN A 156 1.06 8.95 28.15
C GLN A 156 -0.03 8.55 29.14
N ILE A 157 -1.11 7.91 28.71
CA ILE A 157 -2.22 7.47 29.57
C ILE A 157 -1.73 6.43 30.60
N ARG A 158 -0.81 5.55 30.22
CA ARG A 158 -0.28 4.48 31.08
C ARG A 158 0.94 4.91 31.90
N GLY A 159 1.51 6.08 31.67
CA GLY A 159 2.74 6.55 32.30
C GLY A 159 3.97 5.66 32.01
N LYS A 160 4.01 5.06 30.82
CA LYS A 160 5.07 4.14 30.38
C LYS A 160 5.79 4.67 29.16
N GLN A 161 6.99 4.13 28.88
CA GLN A 161 7.71 4.45 27.65
C GLN A 161 7.05 3.78 26.45
N ILE A 162 7.21 4.39 25.25
CA ILE A 162 6.61 3.88 23.99
C ILE A 162 7.12 2.46 23.68
N SER A 163 8.40 2.17 23.97
CA SER A 163 9.01 0.85 23.79
C SER A 163 8.37 -0.27 24.63
N GLU A 164 7.78 0.08 25.78
CA GLU A 164 7.09 -0.89 26.65
C GLU A 164 5.64 -1.14 26.20
N VAL A 165 5.04 -0.18 25.51
CA VAL A 165 3.65 -0.27 25.03
C VAL A 165 3.55 -1.05 23.74
N LEU A 166 4.54 -0.90 22.86
CA LEU A 166 4.68 -1.66 21.64
C LEU A 166 5.72 -2.76 21.89
N PRO A 167 5.34 -4.05 21.85
CA PRO A 167 6.28 -5.14 21.73
C PRO A 167 6.84 -5.12 20.30
N LEU A 168 7.70 -4.17 20.01
CA LEU A 168 8.48 -4.19 18.77
C LEU A 168 9.37 -5.42 18.84
N PRO A 169 9.43 -6.26 17.79
CA PRO A 169 10.54 -7.17 17.67
C PRO A 169 11.80 -6.34 17.77
N ALA A 170 12.66 -6.65 18.75
CA ALA A 170 13.93 -5.97 18.92
C ALA A 170 14.56 -5.88 17.54
N ARG A 171 14.87 -4.64 17.08
CA ARG A 171 15.59 -4.42 15.84
C ARG A 171 16.81 -5.32 15.92
N ARG A 172 16.89 -6.34 15.06
CA ARG A 172 18.12 -7.14 15.00
C ARG A 172 19.23 -6.13 14.80
N PRO A 173 20.26 -6.08 15.66
CA PRO A 173 21.37 -5.21 15.38
C PRO A 173 21.81 -5.55 13.96
N GLU A 174 21.84 -4.56 13.10
CA GLU A 174 22.43 -4.71 11.77
C GLU A 174 23.81 -5.24 12.03
N PRO A 175 24.23 -6.38 11.43
CA PRO A 175 25.59 -6.88 11.60
C PRO A 175 26.50 -5.71 11.24
N GLU A 176 27.31 -5.32 12.22
CA GLU A 176 28.20 -4.18 12.07
C GLU A 176 28.97 -4.36 10.78
N VAL A 177 28.73 -3.46 9.82
CA VAL A 177 29.38 -3.46 8.50
C VAL A 177 30.90 -3.28 8.66
N GLU A 178 31.37 -2.89 9.87
CA GLU A 178 32.76 -2.79 10.22
C GLU A 178 33.51 -4.14 10.30
N GLU A 179 32.84 -5.23 10.73
CA GLU A 179 33.52 -6.55 10.76
C GLU A 179 33.68 -7.15 9.36
N ALA A 180 32.71 -6.86 8.45
CA ALA A 180 32.82 -7.29 7.05
C ALA A 180 33.91 -6.51 6.28
N ALA A 181 34.11 -5.25 6.61
CA ALA A 181 35.19 -4.42 6.02
C ALA A 181 36.57 -4.85 6.52
N ALA A 182 36.72 -5.23 7.80
CA ALA A 182 37.97 -5.74 8.35
C ALA A 182 38.35 -7.12 7.80
N ALA A 183 37.37 -8.00 7.59
CA ALA A 183 37.60 -9.32 6.97
C ALA A 183 38.01 -9.25 5.50
N VAL A 184 37.53 -8.26 4.76
CA VAL A 184 37.93 -8.02 3.35
C VAL A 184 39.32 -7.38 3.28
N ALA A 185 39.71 -6.53 4.25
CA ALA A 185 41.04 -5.92 4.29
C ALA A 185 42.14 -6.94 4.59
N VAL A 186 41.89 -7.89 5.50
CA VAL A 186 42.83 -8.95 5.85
C VAL A 186 43.00 -9.98 4.72
N ALA A 187 41.95 -10.20 3.89
CA ALA A 187 42.00 -11.09 2.74
C ALA A 187 42.74 -10.46 1.53
N ALA A 188 42.82 -9.14 1.47
CA ALA A 188 43.54 -8.42 0.40
C ALA A 188 45.06 -8.35 0.63
N GLU A 189 45.50 -8.39 1.89
CA GLU A 189 46.93 -8.29 2.26
C GLU A 189 47.66 -9.65 2.15
N SER A 190 46.95 -10.76 1.99
CA SER A 190 47.56 -12.11 1.83
C SER A 190 47.71 -12.58 0.38
N ALA A 191 47.41 -11.73 -0.62
CA ALA A 191 47.44 -12.10 -2.03
C ALA A 191 48.56 -11.41 -2.85
N GLU A 192 49.61 -10.89 -2.23
CA GLU A 192 50.79 -10.33 -2.94
C GLU A 192 51.97 -11.28 -2.85
N ALA A 193 52.16 -12.13 -3.86
CA ALA A 193 53.43 -12.75 -4.28
C ALA A 193 53.27 -13.42 -5.66
N PRO A 194 54.34 -13.60 -6.50
CA PRO A 194 54.77 -12.64 -7.49
C PRO A 194 54.52 -13.15 -8.94
N VAL A 195 54.57 -12.18 -9.85
CA VAL A 195 54.52 -12.22 -11.32
C VAL A 195 55.32 -13.32 -11.94
N ALA A 196 54.71 -14.10 -12.84
CA ALA A 196 55.39 -14.79 -13.96
C ALA A 196 54.68 -14.40 -15.26
N GLU A 197 55.46 -13.94 -16.22
CA GLU A 197 55.07 -13.42 -17.53
C GLU A 197 54.34 -14.50 -18.36
N PRO A 198 53.36 -14.14 -19.21
CA PRO A 198 52.83 -15.04 -20.22
C PRO A 198 53.45 -14.79 -21.58
N GLU A 199 53.96 -15.85 -22.20
CA GLU A 199 54.26 -15.91 -23.63
C GLU A 199 52.99 -15.94 -24.49
N PRO A 200 53.05 -15.48 -25.75
CA PRO A 200 51.89 -15.29 -26.61
C PRO A 200 51.53 -16.53 -27.44
N VAL A 201 50.28 -16.94 -27.43
CA VAL A 201 49.76 -17.95 -28.36
C VAL A 201 48.58 -17.39 -29.17
N ALA A 202 48.86 -17.34 -30.43
CA ALA A 202 48.09 -17.31 -31.68
C ALA A 202 46.54 -17.22 -31.65
N GLU A 203 46.12 -16.32 -32.55
CA GLU A 203 44.77 -16.17 -33.10
C GLU A 203 44.20 -17.46 -33.71
N GLU A 204 42.97 -17.78 -33.39
CA GLU A 204 42.10 -18.56 -34.25
C GLU A 204 40.69 -17.97 -34.31
N LYS A 205 40.29 -17.56 -35.52
CA LYS A 205 38.98 -17.01 -35.87
C LYS A 205 37.94 -18.13 -36.00
N PRO A 206 36.74 -18.01 -35.48
CA PRO A 206 35.66 -18.94 -35.81
C PRO A 206 34.87 -18.48 -37.03
N LYS A 207 34.64 -19.43 -37.90
CA LYS A 207 33.91 -19.37 -39.15
C LYS A 207 32.42 -19.12 -38.96
N ARG A 208 31.90 -18.19 -39.78
CA ARG A 208 30.47 -18.02 -40.09
C ARG A 208 29.91 -19.29 -40.72
N THR A 209 28.77 -19.77 -40.26
CA THR A 209 27.88 -20.59 -41.07
C THR A 209 26.50 -19.92 -41.19
N ARG A 210 26.23 -19.54 -42.45
CA ARG A 210 24.92 -19.20 -43.02
C ARG A 210 24.16 -20.47 -43.33
N LYS A 211 22.84 -20.54 -43.06
CA LYS A 211 21.84 -21.27 -43.88
C LYS A 211 20.47 -20.60 -43.57
N LYS A 212 19.89 -19.89 -44.56
CA LYS A 212 18.94 -20.27 -45.63
C LYS A 212 17.65 -20.80 -45.01
N LYS A 213 16.50 -19.99 -45.05
CA LYS A 213 15.57 -19.72 -46.12
C LYS A 213 14.96 -21.01 -46.71
N ASP A 214 13.67 -21.12 -46.58
CA ASP A 214 12.66 -21.49 -47.59
C ASP A 214 11.30 -21.52 -46.86
N GLU A 215 10.32 -20.65 -47.19
CA GLU A 215 9.26 -20.77 -48.26
C GLU A 215 8.27 -21.89 -47.93
N ALA A 216 7.01 -21.60 -47.80
CA ALA A 216 5.95 -21.30 -48.70
C ALA A 216 4.60 -21.83 -48.13
N SER A 217 3.56 -21.06 -48.31
CA SER A 217 2.20 -21.35 -48.80
C SER A 217 1.40 -22.52 -48.14
N GLU A 218 0.28 -22.24 -47.57
CA GLU A 218 -1.09 -22.18 -48.12
C GLU A 218 -2.02 -21.50 -47.11
#